data_db7e49cd4b26704af0137fc45bfe3083
#
_entry.id   db7e49cd4b26704af0137fc45bfe3083
#
_cell.length_a   1.000
_cell.length_b   1.000
_cell.length_c   1.000
_cell.angle_alpha   90.00
_cell.angle_beta   90.00
_cell.angle_gamma   90.00
#
_symmetry.space_group_name_H-M   'P 1'
#
loop_
_entity.id
_entity.type
_entity.pdbx_description
1 polymer ?
#
loop_
_entity_poly.entity_id
_entity_poly.type
_entity_poly.pdbx_seq_one_letter_code
_entity_poly.pdbx_strand_id
1 'polypeptide(L)'
;ETKLFYKIIDELADLNWVGDIQPHSYGEPLLDGRLPSFCSYIREKIPLASISIYTNGELLNIDWYKKLVSAGVNKFRVTQHLENESKGTLDVIRYREKQSHNNIEFTYTRLNHINSRGGLVDVDEGKLRQECNYPDHHVGISFDGQILICCNDYLNEAKVGNVKDEK
;
A
#
# COMPACT_ATOMS: atom_id res chain seq x y z
N GLU A 1 11.98 -6.50 7.23
CA GLU A 1 13.45 -6.33 7.17
C GLU A 1 13.85 -5.73 5.81
N THR A 2 14.76 -4.75 5.78
CA THR A 2 15.15 -4.08 4.53
C THR A 2 15.72 -5.04 3.48
N LYS A 3 16.52 -6.03 3.89
CA LYS A 3 17.09 -7.04 2.98
C LYS A 3 16.02 -7.90 2.32
N LEU A 4 14.98 -8.27 3.07
CA LEU A 4 13.87 -9.05 2.54
C LEU A 4 13.09 -8.26 1.48
N PHE A 5 12.86 -6.98 1.71
CA PHE A 5 12.21 -6.12 0.73
C PHE A 5 12.97 -6.09 -0.60
N TYR A 6 14.28 -5.89 -0.56
CA TYR A 6 15.09 -5.88 -1.78
C TYR A 6 15.09 -7.23 -2.50
N LYS A 7 15.19 -8.36 -1.75
CA LYS A 7 15.07 -9.71 -2.32
C LYS A 7 13.77 -9.87 -3.11
N ILE A 8 12.63 -9.48 -2.50
CA ILE A 8 11.32 -9.59 -3.15
C ILE A 8 11.27 -8.77 -4.45
N ILE A 9 11.77 -7.53 -4.42
CA ILE A 9 11.76 -6.67 -5.61
C ILE A 9 12.69 -7.21 -6.70
N ASP A 10 13.85 -7.74 -6.35
CA ASP A 10 14.76 -8.38 -7.33
C ASP A 10 14.11 -9.61 -7.97
N GLU A 11 13.43 -10.45 -7.20
CA GLU A 11 12.71 -11.62 -7.73
C GLU A 11 11.53 -11.23 -8.64
N LEU A 12 10.77 -10.19 -8.28
CA LEU A 12 9.72 -9.65 -9.15
C LEU A 12 10.30 -9.07 -10.45
N ALA A 13 11.47 -8.44 -10.40
CA ALA A 13 12.15 -7.94 -11.58
C ALA A 13 12.59 -9.09 -12.50
N ASP A 14 13.16 -10.18 -11.94
CA ASP A 14 13.53 -11.38 -12.67
C ASP A 14 12.32 -12.03 -13.36
N LEU A 15 11.14 -11.95 -12.76
CA LEU A 15 9.87 -12.41 -13.32
C LEU A 15 9.26 -11.45 -14.36
N ASN A 16 9.91 -10.33 -14.65
CA ASN A 16 9.39 -9.26 -15.51
C ASN A 16 7.99 -8.75 -15.06
N TRP A 17 7.79 -8.58 -13.77
CA TRP A 17 6.52 -8.13 -13.21
C TRP A 17 6.14 -6.75 -13.75
N VAL A 18 4.85 -6.58 -14.14
CA VAL A 18 4.31 -5.33 -14.69
C VAL A 18 3.06 -4.84 -13.95
N GLY A 19 2.78 -5.39 -12.78
CA GLY A 19 1.58 -5.07 -11.99
C GLY A 19 1.74 -3.86 -11.08
N ASP A 20 0.79 -3.72 -10.18
CA ASP A 20 0.81 -2.74 -9.10
C ASP A 20 1.64 -3.25 -7.92
N ILE A 21 2.49 -2.43 -7.35
CA ILE A 21 3.29 -2.73 -6.17
C ILE A 21 2.94 -1.74 -5.07
N GLN A 22 2.48 -2.29 -3.95
CA GLN A 22 2.20 -1.56 -2.74
C GLN A 22 3.27 -1.91 -1.70
N PRO A 23 4.27 -1.03 -1.41
CA PRO A 23 5.41 -1.36 -0.57
C PRO A 23 5.10 -1.37 0.94
N HIS A 24 3.88 -1.61 1.30
CA HIS A 24 3.37 -1.73 2.67
C HIS A 24 2.12 -2.60 2.69
N SER A 25 1.78 -3.15 3.84
CA SER A 25 0.56 -3.93 4.04
C SER A 25 -0.30 -3.30 5.13
N TYR A 26 -0.05 -3.62 6.40
CA TYR A 26 -0.77 -3.07 7.54
C TYR A 26 -0.05 -1.85 8.12
N GLY A 27 -0.82 -0.99 8.80
CA GLY A 27 -0.31 0.22 9.43
C GLY A 27 -0.22 1.43 8.49
N GLU A 28 0.37 2.50 9.00
CA GLU A 28 0.54 3.76 8.27
C GLU A 28 1.93 3.83 7.62
N PRO A 29 2.02 3.82 6.28
CA PRO A 29 3.31 3.77 5.59
C PRO A 29 4.17 5.03 5.80
N LEU A 30 3.56 6.19 6.04
CA LEU A 30 4.30 7.44 6.25
C LEU A 30 5.03 7.52 7.59
N LEU A 31 4.87 6.53 8.48
CA LEU A 31 5.71 6.35 9.67
C LEU A 31 7.09 5.79 9.33
N ASP A 32 7.25 5.13 8.18
CA ASP A 32 8.53 4.56 7.77
C ASP A 32 9.32 5.53 6.90
N GLY A 33 10.35 6.16 7.47
CA GLY A 33 11.23 7.08 6.76
C GLY A 33 12.00 6.46 5.58
N ARG A 34 12.04 5.12 5.45
CA ARG A 34 12.67 4.38 4.35
C ARG A 34 11.78 4.30 3.10
N LEU A 35 10.48 4.60 3.24
CA LEU A 35 9.50 4.42 2.18
C LEU A 35 9.91 5.05 0.83
N PRO A 36 10.44 6.29 0.76
CA PRO A 36 10.92 6.84 -0.50
C PRO A 36 12.04 6.02 -1.14
N SER A 37 12.97 5.50 -0.33
CA SER A 37 14.07 4.66 -0.83
C SER A 37 13.55 3.33 -1.40
N PHE A 38 12.55 2.74 -0.77
CA PHE A 38 11.88 1.53 -1.26
C PHE A 38 11.17 1.79 -2.59
N CYS A 39 10.44 2.91 -2.71
CA CYS A 39 9.78 3.30 -3.95
C CYS A 39 10.80 3.56 -5.08
N SER A 40 11.91 4.24 -4.79
CA SER A 40 12.99 4.46 -5.76
C SER A 40 13.59 3.15 -6.25
N TYR A 41 13.81 2.19 -5.36
CA TYR A 41 14.32 0.86 -5.71
C TYR A 41 13.36 0.08 -6.60
N ILE A 42 12.06 0.08 -6.28
CA ILE A 42 11.03 -0.51 -7.15
C ILE A 42 11.11 0.14 -8.54
N ARG A 43 11.15 1.45 -8.63
CA ARG A 43 11.18 2.17 -9.91
C ARG A 43 12.44 1.87 -10.72
N GLU A 44 13.58 1.70 -10.06
CA GLU A 44 14.84 1.32 -10.70
C GLU A 44 14.76 -0.10 -11.28
N LYS A 45 14.29 -1.06 -10.48
CA LYS A 45 14.28 -2.49 -10.85
C LYS A 45 13.12 -2.86 -11.76
N ILE A 46 11.96 -2.24 -11.59
CA ILE A 46 10.73 -2.54 -12.32
C ILE A 46 10.14 -1.24 -12.88
N PRO A 47 10.72 -0.67 -13.94
CA PRO A 47 10.36 0.68 -14.44
C PRO A 47 8.89 0.83 -14.84
N LEU A 48 8.24 -0.26 -15.25
CA LEU A 48 6.84 -0.26 -15.70
C LEU A 48 5.83 -0.52 -14.59
N ALA A 49 6.27 -0.89 -13.38
CA ALA A 49 5.35 -1.12 -12.27
C ALA A 49 4.58 0.14 -11.89
N SER A 50 3.32 -0.02 -11.53
CA SER A 50 2.58 0.99 -10.79
C SER A 50 2.97 0.93 -9.32
N ILE A 51 3.24 2.08 -8.68
CA ILE A 51 3.60 2.13 -7.25
C ILE A 51 2.49 2.88 -6.51
N SER A 52 1.79 2.18 -5.62
CA SER A 52 0.64 2.69 -4.89
C SER A 52 0.95 2.89 -3.41
N ILE A 53 0.55 4.02 -2.85
CA ILE A 53 0.61 4.31 -1.42
C ILE A 53 -0.81 4.51 -0.88
N TYR A 54 -1.17 3.70 0.12
CA TYR A 54 -2.43 3.80 0.86
C TYR A 54 -2.11 4.35 2.26
N THR A 55 -2.70 5.48 2.61
CA THR A 55 -2.41 6.20 3.86
C THR A 55 -3.70 6.74 4.48
N ASN A 56 -3.72 6.89 5.79
CA ASN A 56 -4.80 7.61 6.48
C ASN A 56 -4.71 9.14 6.29
N GLY A 57 -3.61 9.63 5.71
CA GLY A 57 -3.41 11.04 5.39
C GLY A 57 -3.00 11.93 6.57
N GLU A 58 -2.92 11.42 7.79
CA GLU A 58 -2.61 12.23 8.97
C GLU A 58 -1.20 12.83 8.93
N LEU A 59 -0.24 12.07 8.39
CA LEU A 59 1.16 12.48 8.23
C LEU A 59 1.46 13.03 6.84
N LEU A 60 0.51 12.94 5.90
CA LEU A 60 0.71 13.41 4.55
C LEU A 60 0.82 14.94 4.53
N ASN A 61 1.85 15.44 3.87
CA ASN A 61 2.08 16.84 3.60
C ASN A 61 2.77 17.01 2.24
N ILE A 62 2.96 18.25 1.82
CA ILE A 62 3.56 18.56 0.51
C ILE A 62 4.97 17.97 0.36
N ASP A 63 5.77 17.94 1.42
CA ASP A 63 7.14 17.40 1.38
C ASP A 63 7.13 15.87 1.21
N TRP A 64 6.29 15.17 1.97
CA TRP A 64 6.09 13.73 1.79
C TRP A 64 5.59 13.42 0.38
N TYR A 65 4.56 14.14 -0.08
CA TYR A 65 4.03 13.97 -1.43
C TYR A 65 5.11 14.12 -2.50
N LYS A 66 5.89 15.21 -2.45
CA LYS A 66 6.97 15.46 -3.41
C LYS A 66 8.04 14.38 -3.36
N LYS A 67 8.48 13.97 -2.17
CA LYS A 67 9.48 12.90 -2.00
C LYS A 67 9.01 11.60 -2.64
N LEU A 68 7.76 11.20 -2.40
CA LEU A 68 7.19 9.97 -2.94
C LEU A 68 7.00 10.04 -4.46
N VAL A 69 6.51 11.15 -4.99
CA VAL A 69 6.40 11.36 -6.45
C VAL A 69 7.78 11.30 -7.10
N SER A 70 8.80 11.96 -6.53
CA SER A 70 10.17 11.91 -7.02
C SER A 70 10.78 10.51 -6.94
N ALA A 71 10.33 9.69 -5.99
CA ALA A 71 10.71 8.30 -5.83
C ALA A 71 9.96 7.34 -6.78
N GLY A 72 9.08 7.87 -7.62
CA GLY A 72 8.38 7.08 -8.65
C GLY A 72 6.98 6.61 -8.27
N VAL A 73 6.42 7.05 -7.14
CA VAL A 73 5.02 6.77 -6.79
C VAL A 73 4.10 7.47 -7.78
N ASN A 74 3.13 6.74 -8.31
CA ASN A 74 2.17 7.25 -9.27
C ASN A 74 0.70 7.07 -8.84
N LYS A 75 0.46 6.43 -7.69
CA LYS A 75 -0.88 6.33 -7.12
C LYS A 75 -0.89 6.62 -5.62
N PHE A 76 -1.82 7.45 -5.19
CA PHE A 76 -2.12 7.73 -3.80
C PHE A 76 -3.59 7.44 -3.52
N ARG A 77 -3.84 6.63 -2.49
CA ARG A 77 -5.16 6.40 -1.93
C ARG A 77 -5.16 6.86 -0.48
N VAL A 78 -5.79 7.99 -0.24
CA VAL A 78 -5.90 8.59 1.08
C VAL A 78 -7.28 8.29 1.63
N THR A 79 -7.34 7.57 2.75
CA THR A 79 -8.60 7.26 3.44
C THR A 79 -8.59 7.92 4.82
N GLN A 80 -9.32 9.00 4.97
CA GLN A 80 -9.45 9.71 6.24
C GLN A 80 -10.16 8.83 7.29
N HIS A 81 -9.50 8.62 8.42
CA HIS A 81 -10.04 7.84 9.53
C HIS A 81 -10.63 8.74 10.63
N LEU A 82 -10.08 9.92 10.85
CA LEU A 82 -10.55 10.87 11.87
C LEU A 82 -11.70 11.73 11.35
N GLU A 83 -12.50 12.28 12.28
CA GLU A 83 -13.59 13.20 11.92
C GLU A 83 -13.09 14.48 11.26
N ASN A 84 -11.97 15.01 11.77
CA ASN A 84 -11.36 16.22 11.24
C ASN A 84 -10.39 15.89 10.08
N GLU A 85 -10.50 16.67 9.02
CA GLU A 85 -9.60 16.55 7.87
C GLU A 85 -8.17 16.96 8.23
N SER A 86 -7.20 16.17 7.75
CA SER A 86 -5.79 16.54 7.90
C SER A 86 -5.47 17.78 7.08
N LYS A 87 -4.98 18.84 7.75
CA LYS A 87 -4.54 20.06 7.08
C LYS A 87 -3.47 19.76 6.01
N GLY A 88 -2.53 18.87 6.32
CA GLY A 88 -1.46 18.49 5.40
C GLY A 88 -2.01 17.84 4.12
N THR A 89 -2.99 16.95 4.26
CA THR A 89 -3.69 16.34 3.10
C THR A 89 -4.41 17.38 2.26
N LEU A 90 -5.14 18.31 2.87
CA LEU A 90 -5.82 19.39 2.16
C LEU A 90 -4.82 20.30 1.42
N ASP A 91 -3.68 20.59 2.03
CA ASP A 91 -2.62 21.39 1.39
C ASP A 91 -2.01 20.64 0.19
N VAL A 92 -1.88 19.30 0.25
CA VAL A 92 -1.47 18.48 -0.91
C VAL A 92 -2.51 18.56 -2.03
N ILE A 93 -3.80 18.43 -1.71
CA ILE A 93 -4.87 18.54 -2.72
C ILE A 93 -4.80 19.90 -3.43
N ARG A 94 -4.74 21.00 -2.68
CA ARG A 94 -4.61 22.37 -3.25
C ARG A 94 -3.33 22.55 -4.05
N TYR A 95 -2.22 21.96 -3.59
CA TYR A 95 -0.95 21.98 -4.32
C TYR A 95 -1.07 21.29 -5.67
N ARG A 96 -1.70 20.11 -5.73
CA ARG A 96 -1.92 19.34 -6.96
C ARG A 96 -2.81 20.07 -7.96
N GLU A 97 -3.88 20.73 -7.49
CA GLU A 97 -4.76 21.54 -8.34
C GLU A 97 -4.02 22.67 -9.09
N LYS A 98 -2.98 23.22 -8.47
CA LYS A 98 -2.12 24.26 -9.07
C LYS A 98 -1.03 23.72 -9.99
N GLN A 99 -0.75 22.43 -9.91
CA GLN A 99 0.26 21.75 -10.72
C GLN A 99 -0.47 20.82 -11.70
N SER A 100 -0.12 20.86 -12.98
CA SER A 100 -0.70 19.93 -13.97
C SER A 100 -0.14 18.51 -13.79
N HIS A 101 -0.37 17.89 -12.63
CA HIS A 101 0.10 16.54 -12.29
C HIS A 101 -0.85 15.47 -12.83
N ASN A 102 -1.05 15.42 -14.15
CA ASN A 102 -2.03 14.55 -14.80
C ASN A 102 -1.69 13.05 -14.75
N ASN A 103 -0.46 12.69 -14.39
CA ASN A 103 0.03 11.29 -14.35
C ASN A 103 0.04 10.68 -12.96
N ILE A 104 -0.36 11.42 -11.92
CA ILE A 104 -0.43 10.93 -10.56
C ILE A 104 -1.89 10.73 -10.17
N GLU A 105 -2.30 9.48 -10.04
CA GLU A 105 -3.62 9.15 -9.50
C GLU A 105 -3.68 9.53 -8.01
N PHE A 106 -4.71 10.25 -7.61
CA PHE A 106 -4.90 10.63 -6.21
C PHE A 106 -6.37 10.54 -5.85
N THR A 107 -6.68 9.62 -4.96
CA THR A 107 -8.03 9.43 -4.44
C THR A 107 -8.06 9.84 -2.95
N TYR A 108 -9.04 10.64 -2.57
CA TYR A 108 -9.29 11.02 -1.20
C TYR A 108 -10.72 10.65 -0.81
N THR A 109 -10.86 9.81 0.19
CA THR A 109 -12.15 9.33 0.68
C THR A 109 -12.20 9.36 2.20
N ARG A 110 -13.40 9.37 2.77
CA ARG A 110 -13.59 9.18 4.20
C ARG A 110 -13.88 7.70 4.48
N LEU A 111 -13.31 7.19 5.56
CA LEU A 111 -13.62 5.84 6.03
C LEU A 111 -15.10 5.80 6.47
N ASN A 112 -15.89 5.03 5.76
CA ASN A 112 -17.32 4.86 6.01
C ASN A 112 -17.70 3.40 6.31
N HIS A 113 -16.72 2.51 6.26
CA HIS A 113 -16.93 1.10 6.54
C HIS A 113 -15.66 0.48 7.13
N ILE A 114 -15.83 -0.32 8.19
CA ILE A 114 -14.74 -1.07 8.82
C ILE A 114 -15.05 -2.55 8.56
N ASN A 115 -14.07 -3.30 8.05
CA ASN A 115 -14.19 -4.74 7.89
C ASN A 115 -13.88 -5.48 9.20
N SER A 116 -14.30 -6.74 9.29
CA SER A 116 -14.12 -7.57 10.50
C SER A 116 -12.68 -7.97 10.77
N ARG A 117 -11.75 -7.66 9.86
CA ARG A 117 -10.34 -8.06 9.97
C ARG A 117 -10.15 -9.56 10.27
N GLY A 118 -10.90 -10.40 9.54
CA GLY A 118 -10.88 -11.83 9.76
C GLY A 118 -11.58 -12.28 11.05
N GLY A 119 -12.48 -11.46 11.58
CA GLY A 119 -13.24 -11.75 12.81
C GLY A 119 -12.61 -11.15 14.08
N LEU A 120 -11.52 -10.38 13.96
CA LEU A 120 -10.90 -9.70 15.11
C LEU A 120 -11.69 -8.46 15.57
N VAL A 121 -12.50 -7.91 14.71
CA VAL A 121 -13.37 -6.76 15.00
C VAL A 121 -14.80 -7.22 14.83
N ASP A 122 -15.60 -7.04 15.89
CA ASP A 122 -17.04 -7.27 15.83
C ASP A 122 -17.69 -6.15 15.02
N VAL A 123 -18.13 -6.50 13.83
CA VAL A 123 -18.88 -5.62 12.94
C VAL A 123 -20.15 -6.33 12.54
N ASP A 124 -21.26 -5.60 12.50
CA ASP A 124 -22.53 -6.16 11.99
C ASP A 124 -22.37 -6.40 10.48
N GLU A 125 -21.71 -7.49 10.14
CA GLU A 125 -21.64 -8.02 8.77
C GLU A 125 -23.00 -8.62 8.40
N GLY A 126 -24.03 -7.80 8.35
CA GLY A 126 -25.33 -8.21 7.84
C GLY A 126 -25.20 -8.71 6.42
N LYS A 127 -25.01 -10.00 6.25
CA LYS A 127 -25.25 -10.82 5.07
C LYS A 127 -24.10 -11.11 4.11
N LEU A 128 -24.02 -12.41 3.87
CA LEU A 128 -23.49 -13.10 2.68
C LEU A 128 -22.11 -12.59 2.23
N ARG A 129 -21.12 -13.34 2.65
CA ARG A 129 -19.78 -13.27 2.04
C ARG A 129 -19.94 -13.50 0.54
N GLN A 130 -19.66 -12.49 -0.25
CA GLN A 130 -19.50 -12.65 -1.68
C GLN A 130 -18.24 -13.48 -1.95
N GLU A 131 -18.21 -14.16 -3.08
CA GLU A 131 -17.00 -14.83 -3.54
C GLU A 131 -15.84 -13.82 -3.56
N CYS A 132 -14.73 -14.19 -2.96
CA CYS A 132 -13.55 -13.35 -2.87
C CYS A 132 -12.53 -13.83 -3.91
N ASN A 133 -12.24 -12.98 -4.86
CA ASN A 133 -11.22 -13.23 -5.89
C ASN A 133 -9.85 -12.60 -5.54
N TYR A 134 -9.65 -12.17 -4.30
CA TYR A 134 -8.39 -11.56 -3.88
C TYR A 134 -7.17 -12.45 -4.17
N PRO A 135 -7.20 -13.77 -3.85
CA PRO A 135 -6.04 -14.64 -4.11
C PRO A 135 -5.69 -14.79 -5.60
N ASP A 136 -6.64 -14.56 -6.51
CA ASP A 136 -6.43 -14.69 -7.95
C ASP A 136 -5.67 -13.50 -8.55
N HIS A 137 -5.67 -12.36 -7.85
CA HIS A 137 -5.16 -11.09 -8.37
C HIS A 137 -4.13 -10.41 -7.48
N HIS A 138 -3.95 -10.89 -6.24
CA HIS A 138 -3.09 -10.26 -5.27
C HIS A 138 -2.24 -11.27 -4.51
N VAL A 139 -1.00 -10.90 -4.24
CA VAL A 139 -0.12 -11.59 -3.29
C VAL A 139 0.26 -10.59 -2.22
N GLY A 140 -0.08 -10.89 -0.97
CA GLY A 140 0.42 -10.18 0.19
C GLY A 140 1.66 -10.86 0.74
N ILE A 141 2.65 -10.08 1.18
CA ILE A 141 3.83 -10.60 1.88
C ILE A 141 4.01 -9.80 3.16
N SER A 142 4.01 -10.50 4.29
CA SER A 142 4.18 -9.87 5.59
C SER A 142 5.62 -9.40 5.83
N PHE A 143 5.84 -8.62 6.90
CA PHE A 143 7.15 -8.09 7.26
C PHE A 143 8.20 -9.17 7.57
N ASP A 144 7.76 -10.38 7.91
CA ASP A 144 8.58 -11.57 8.20
C ASP A 144 8.62 -12.57 7.04
N GLY A 145 8.04 -12.23 5.89
CA GLY A 145 8.12 -13.00 4.65
C GLY A 145 7.02 -14.04 4.45
N GLN A 146 6.03 -14.12 5.33
CA GLN A 146 4.88 -15.02 5.13
C GLN A 146 4.03 -14.56 3.95
N ILE A 147 3.62 -15.51 3.11
CA ILE A 147 2.69 -15.25 2.01
C ILE A 147 1.26 -15.24 2.56
N LEU A 148 0.54 -14.17 2.27
CA LEU A 148 -0.83 -13.92 2.72
C LEU A 148 -1.79 -14.19 1.57
N ILE A 149 -2.74 -15.09 1.76
CA ILE A 149 -3.83 -15.37 0.79
C ILE A 149 -5.07 -14.51 1.03
N CYS A 150 -5.14 -13.81 2.15
CA CYS A 150 -6.27 -12.98 2.53
C CYS A 150 -5.79 -11.62 3.08
N CYS A 151 -6.30 -10.53 2.52
CA CYS A 151 -5.99 -9.18 3.02
C CYS A 151 -6.55 -8.90 4.43
N ASN A 152 -7.41 -9.77 4.96
CA ASN A 152 -7.98 -9.68 6.29
C ASN A 152 -7.33 -10.63 7.31
N ASP A 153 -6.35 -11.44 6.88
CA ASP A 153 -5.62 -12.35 7.77
C ASP A 153 -4.52 -11.60 8.54
N TYR A 154 -4.94 -10.78 9.48
CA TYR A 154 -4.03 -9.95 10.30
C TYR A 154 -3.11 -10.76 11.23
N LEU A 155 -3.48 -11.99 11.55
CA LEU A 155 -2.72 -12.86 12.44
C LEU A 155 -1.82 -13.84 11.69
N ASN A 156 -1.83 -13.83 10.35
CA ASN A 156 -1.09 -14.78 9.50
C ASN A 156 -1.40 -16.25 9.87
N GLU A 157 -2.66 -16.58 10.05
CA GLU A 157 -3.08 -17.93 10.41
C GLU A 157 -3.05 -18.89 9.20
N ALA A 158 -3.34 -18.35 7.99
CA ALA A 158 -3.25 -19.11 6.74
C ALA A 158 -1.82 -19.13 6.19
N LYS A 159 -1.01 -20.07 6.66
CA LYS A 159 0.40 -20.21 6.23
C LYS A 159 0.49 -21.00 4.94
N VAL A 160 0.84 -20.34 3.83
CA VAL A 160 1.02 -20.99 2.51
C VAL A 160 2.48 -21.06 2.06
N GLY A 161 3.38 -20.32 2.68
CA GLY A 161 4.81 -20.33 2.37
C GLY A 161 5.53 -19.11 2.93
N ASN A 162 6.85 -19.09 2.82
CA ASN A 162 7.67 -17.97 3.28
C ASN A 162 8.75 -17.63 2.24
N VAL A 163 8.73 -16.42 1.73
CA VAL A 163 9.70 -15.95 0.72
C VAL A 163 11.13 -15.77 1.25
N LYS A 164 11.39 -15.96 2.54
CA LYS A 164 12.77 -16.03 3.07
C LYS A 164 13.45 -17.34 2.70
N ASP A 165 12.69 -18.42 2.67
CA ASP A 165 13.19 -19.79 2.56
C ASP A 165 13.03 -20.33 1.13
N GLU A 166 12.18 -19.70 0.32
CA GLU A 166 11.82 -20.15 -1.03
C GLU A 166 12.08 -19.02 -2.05
N LYS A 167 12.24 -19.43 -3.34
CA LYS A 167 12.28 -18.51 -4.49
C LYS A 167 10.92 -18.45 -5.15
#